data_3917038704b9a5b11a26b927c0d8c158
#
_entry.id   3917038704b9a5b11a26b927c0d8c158
#
_cell.length_a   1.000
_cell.length_b   1.000
_cell.length_c   1.000
_cell.angle_alpha   90.00
_cell.angle_beta   90.00
_cell.angle_gamma   90.00
#
_symmetry.space_group_name_H-M   'P 1'
#
loop_
_entity.id
_entity.type
_entity.pdbx_description
1 polymer ?
#
loop_
_entity_poly.entity_id
_entity_poly.type
_entity_poly.pdbx_seq_one_letter_code
_entity_poly.pdbx_strand_id
1 'polypeptide(L)'
;MGVNAHILVFSEFALQSHKVWELMGPIIKVSGGYAIFISTPRGKNHFYDLANMAAENKHKWFLEVLSIKDTGVLTEADIEEERRSGMSEEMIQQEYYCSFNRGVEGSYYARIIEKSRQEGRICNVPWETRSNVNTAWDLGYRDSTSITFWQDIGGEIRIIDYYEMQGEGIHHYAKIIQNKPYVYGTHYFPHDAGNHGLETGRTVQDAYYDIGIKSVVLEREIEIQPGIEAVRSLLSIAYIDSEKCRHLIKCLENYRKNYNEKTNSYSDSPVHDWSSHCADSVRYMANARLQYGKGPGTMTKDSLTKLKSQTGYGPKPMPTHGHNTGINRPFGR
;
A
#
# COMPACT_ATOMS: atom_id res chain seq x y z
N MET A 1 -27.45 -22.42 -15.45
CA MET A 1 -27.17 -22.61 -16.88
C MET A 1 -25.66 -22.70 -17.03
N GLY A 2 -25.12 -23.84 -17.46
CA GLY A 2 -23.71 -24.00 -17.79
C GLY A 2 -23.47 -23.50 -19.21
N VAL A 3 -22.52 -22.57 -19.38
CA VAL A 3 -22.05 -22.16 -20.71
C VAL A 3 -20.92 -23.09 -21.09
N ASN A 4 -21.04 -23.82 -22.21
CA ASN A 4 -19.93 -24.56 -22.81
C ASN A 4 -19.22 -23.62 -23.80
N ALA A 5 -18.00 -23.22 -23.48
CA ALA A 5 -17.18 -22.42 -24.37
C ALA A 5 -15.86 -23.17 -24.65
N HIS A 6 -15.48 -23.24 -25.93
CA HIS A 6 -14.19 -23.78 -26.35
C HIS A 6 -13.12 -22.70 -26.47
N ILE A 7 -13.52 -21.44 -26.60
CA ILE A 7 -12.63 -20.29 -26.66
C ILE A 7 -13.22 -19.19 -25.77
N LEU A 8 -12.41 -18.65 -24.89
CA LEU A 8 -12.73 -17.42 -24.14
C LEU A 8 -11.75 -16.33 -24.59
N VAL A 9 -12.27 -15.17 -24.93
CA VAL A 9 -11.46 -13.99 -25.27
C VAL A 9 -11.72 -12.92 -24.22
N PHE A 10 -10.66 -12.49 -23.55
CA PHE A 10 -10.67 -11.39 -22.60
C PHE A 10 -9.99 -10.18 -23.25
N SER A 11 -10.80 -9.26 -23.77
CA SER A 11 -10.32 -7.99 -24.31
C SER A 11 -10.13 -6.98 -23.17
N GLU A 12 -9.06 -6.18 -23.23
CA GLU A 12 -8.71 -5.22 -22.18
C GLU A 12 -8.64 -5.85 -20.77
N PHE A 13 -8.02 -7.03 -20.68
CA PHE A 13 -7.98 -7.82 -19.46
C PHE A 13 -7.34 -7.06 -18.28
N ALA A 14 -6.39 -6.19 -18.53
CA ALA A 14 -5.77 -5.35 -17.49
C ALA A 14 -6.77 -4.42 -16.78
N LEU A 15 -7.92 -4.11 -17.40
CA LEU A 15 -8.98 -3.28 -16.82
C LEU A 15 -10.09 -4.11 -16.14
N GLN A 16 -10.13 -5.42 -16.40
CA GLN A 16 -11.13 -6.31 -15.80
C GLN A 16 -10.75 -6.71 -14.37
N SER A 17 -11.72 -7.19 -13.60
CA SER A 17 -11.43 -7.80 -12.30
C SER A 17 -10.62 -9.09 -12.46
N HIS A 18 -9.58 -9.30 -11.65
CA HIS A 18 -8.82 -10.56 -11.63
C HIS A 18 -9.70 -11.79 -11.38
N LYS A 19 -10.83 -11.64 -10.66
CA LYS A 19 -11.80 -12.70 -10.37
C LYS A 19 -12.50 -13.24 -11.62
N VAL A 20 -12.53 -12.50 -12.72
CA VAL A 20 -13.16 -12.95 -13.97
C VAL A 20 -12.50 -14.23 -14.49
N TRP A 21 -11.18 -14.29 -14.47
CA TRP A 21 -10.45 -15.48 -14.86
C TRP A 21 -10.66 -16.67 -13.91
N GLU A 22 -10.70 -16.42 -12.61
CA GLU A 22 -10.94 -17.45 -11.60
C GLU A 22 -12.33 -18.11 -11.79
N LEU A 23 -13.34 -17.31 -12.15
CA LEU A 23 -14.69 -17.77 -12.38
C LEU A 23 -14.87 -18.49 -13.73
N MET A 24 -14.19 -18.00 -14.78
CA MET A 24 -14.38 -18.50 -16.15
C MET A 24 -13.41 -19.63 -16.51
N GLY A 25 -12.24 -19.70 -15.87
CA GLY A 25 -11.22 -20.71 -16.14
C GLY A 25 -11.69 -22.16 -16.04
N PRO A 26 -12.55 -22.54 -15.06
CA PRO A 26 -13.11 -23.89 -14.99
C PRO A 26 -13.89 -24.33 -16.24
N ILE A 27 -14.56 -23.41 -16.94
CA ILE A 27 -15.33 -23.70 -18.16
C ILE A 27 -14.41 -24.26 -19.25
N ILE A 28 -13.25 -23.61 -19.43
CA ILE A 28 -12.25 -24.03 -20.43
C ILE A 28 -11.65 -25.40 -20.08
N LYS A 29 -11.41 -25.67 -18.78
CA LYS A 29 -10.89 -26.96 -18.35
C LYS A 29 -11.84 -28.12 -18.65
N VAL A 30 -13.14 -27.88 -18.52
CA VAL A 30 -14.19 -28.90 -18.80
C VAL A 30 -14.33 -29.14 -20.31
N SER A 31 -14.29 -28.09 -21.12
CA SER A 31 -14.46 -28.16 -22.57
C SER A 31 -13.20 -28.57 -23.34
N GLY A 32 -12.04 -28.57 -22.69
CA GLY A 32 -10.75 -28.77 -23.37
C GLY A 32 -10.35 -27.61 -24.29
N GLY A 33 -10.93 -26.44 -24.08
CA GLY A 33 -10.72 -25.25 -24.88
C GLY A 33 -9.51 -24.41 -24.43
N TYR A 34 -9.40 -23.19 -24.93
CA TYR A 34 -8.33 -22.26 -24.59
C TYR A 34 -8.84 -20.83 -24.37
N ALA A 35 -8.03 -20.03 -23.67
CA ALA A 35 -8.33 -18.63 -23.39
C ALA A 35 -7.31 -17.72 -24.08
N ILE A 36 -7.77 -16.57 -24.56
CA ILE A 36 -6.97 -15.53 -25.18
C ILE A 36 -7.14 -14.27 -24.32
N PHE A 37 -6.03 -13.69 -23.90
CA PHE A 37 -5.99 -12.44 -23.14
C PHE A 37 -5.32 -11.37 -23.99
N ILE A 38 -6.02 -10.28 -24.23
CA ILE A 38 -5.54 -9.14 -25.04
C ILE A 38 -5.71 -7.89 -24.18
N SER A 39 -4.64 -7.13 -24.02
CA SER A 39 -4.72 -5.86 -23.29
C SER A 39 -3.46 -5.03 -23.50
N THR A 40 -3.61 -3.72 -23.41
CA THR A 40 -2.51 -2.81 -23.12
C THR A 40 -2.11 -2.94 -21.65
N PRO A 41 -0.82 -2.86 -21.28
CA PRO A 41 -0.37 -2.84 -19.91
C PRO A 41 -1.03 -1.74 -19.06
N ARG A 42 -1.31 -2.02 -17.79
CA ARG A 42 -1.82 -1.05 -16.81
C ARG A 42 -1.06 -1.17 -15.49
N GLY A 43 0.24 -0.87 -15.54
CA GLY A 43 1.13 -1.12 -14.40
C GLY A 43 1.32 -2.61 -14.09
N LYS A 44 1.92 -2.92 -12.96
CA LYS A 44 2.19 -4.30 -12.51
C LYS A 44 0.99 -4.91 -11.78
N ASN A 45 -0.13 -5.09 -12.49
CA ASN A 45 -1.37 -5.69 -12.00
C ASN A 45 -1.46 -7.21 -12.30
N HIS A 46 -2.66 -7.79 -12.16
CA HIS A 46 -2.91 -9.21 -12.46
C HIS A 46 -2.60 -9.62 -13.91
N PHE A 47 -2.69 -8.71 -14.89
CA PHE A 47 -2.30 -8.98 -16.27
C PHE A 47 -0.78 -9.08 -16.41
N TYR A 48 -0.01 -8.27 -15.67
CA TYR A 48 1.44 -8.41 -15.57
C TYR A 48 1.85 -9.77 -15.00
N ASP A 49 1.18 -10.22 -13.93
CA ASP A 49 1.45 -11.52 -13.32
C ASP A 49 1.15 -12.66 -14.30
N LEU A 50 0.03 -12.54 -15.06
CA LEU A 50 -0.33 -13.50 -16.11
C LEU A 50 0.72 -13.54 -17.22
N ALA A 51 1.20 -12.38 -17.67
CA ALA A 51 2.25 -12.28 -18.69
C ALA A 51 3.57 -12.94 -18.23
N ASN A 52 4.00 -12.68 -16.99
CA ASN A 52 5.19 -13.32 -16.42
C ASN A 52 5.03 -14.83 -16.31
N MET A 53 3.89 -15.29 -15.80
CA MET A 53 3.57 -16.71 -15.70
C MET A 53 3.59 -17.39 -17.10
N ALA A 54 3.05 -16.72 -18.12
CA ALA A 54 3.07 -17.19 -19.49
C ALA A 54 4.50 -17.28 -20.05
N ALA A 55 5.34 -16.27 -19.77
CA ALA A 55 6.75 -16.26 -20.16
C ALA A 55 7.56 -17.42 -19.56
N GLU A 56 7.26 -17.79 -18.32
CA GLU A 56 7.90 -18.90 -17.61
C GLU A 56 7.39 -20.27 -18.06
N ASN A 57 6.13 -20.36 -18.54
CA ASN A 57 5.45 -21.62 -18.87
C ASN A 57 5.19 -21.78 -20.38
N LYS A 58 6.20 -21.55 -21.22
CA LYS A 58 6.11 -21.56 -22.69
C LYS A 58 5.55 -22.84 -23.31
N HIS A 59 5.56 -23.96 -22.59
CA HIS A 59 5.01 -25.24 -23.05
C HIS A 59 3.45 -25.29 -23.00
N LYS A 60 2.82 -24.39 -22.25
CA LYS A 60 1.35 -24.29 -22.10
C LYS A 60 0.80 -22.95 -22.55
N TRP A 61 1.63 -21.93 -22.61
CA TRP A 61 1.23 -20.57 -22.90
C TRP A 61 2.01 -19.98 -24.07
N PHE A 62 1.31 -19.28 -24.92
CA PHE A 62 1.89 -18.41 -25.91
C PHE A 62 1.82 -16.98 -25.38
N LEU A 63 2.91 -16.24 -25.42
CA LEU A 63 3.00 -14.84 -25.05
C LEU A 63 3.65 -14.07 -26.20
N GLU A 64 3.02 -13.02 -26.63
CA GLU A 64 3.56 -12.08 -27.60
C GLU A 64 3.33 -10.65 -27.10
N VAL A 65 4.34 -9.80 -27.24
CA VAL A 65 4.29 -8.37 -26.93
C VAL A 65 4.55 -7.62 -28.22
N LEU A 66 3.55 -6.88 -28.68
CA LEU A 66 3.58 -6.17 -29.95
C LEU A 66 3.55 -4.66 -29.73
N SER A 67 4.73 -4.06 -29.69
CA SER A 67 4.89 -2.60 -29.65
C SER A 67 4.75 -1.98 -31.05
N ILE A 68 4.73 -0.66 -31.12
CA ILE A 68 4.75 0.05 -32.41
C ILE A 68 5.98 -0.30 -33.25
N LYS A 69 7.10 -0.65 -32.61
CA LYS A 69 8.33 -1.06 -33.30
C LYS A 69 8.19 -2.40 -34.01
N ASP A 70 7.37 -3.28 -33.42
CA ASP A 70 7.14 -4.63 -33.91
C ASP A 70 6.07 -4.65 -35.01
N THR A 71 5.05 -3.82 -34.86
CA THR A 71 3.90 -3.77 -35.77
C THR A 71 4.12 -2.84 -36.97
N GLY A 72 4.88 -1.77 -36.80
CA GLY A 72 5.08 -0.74 -37.81
C GLY A 72 3.80 0.00 -38.24
N VAL A 73 2.71 -0.11 -37.47
CA VAL A 73 1.42 0.53 -37.79
C VAL A 73 1.50 2.04 -37.59
N LEU A 74 2.28 2.47 -36.59
CA LEU A 74 2.56 3.88 -36.31
C LEU A 74 4.07 4.12 -36.41
N THR A 75 4.42 5.37 -36.76
CA THR A 75 5.82 5.82 -36.88
C THR A 75 6.26 6.61 -35.64
N GLU A 76 7.56 6.80 -35.46
CA GLU A 76 8.08 7.69 -34.41
C GLU A 76 7.59 9.14 -34.58
N ALA A 77 7.25 9.55 -35.80
CA ALA A 77 6.68 10.89 -36.08
C ALA A 77 5.27 11.02 -35.49
N ASP A 78 4.46 9.95 -35.57
CA ASP A 78 3.11 9.91 -34.96
C ASP A 78 3.23 10.00 -33.44
N ILE A 79 4.21 9.33 -32.86
CA ILE A 79 4.46 9.40 -31.40
C ILE A 79 4.93 10.80 -30.97
N GLU A 80 5.73 11.46 -31.80
CA GLU A 80 6.15 12.83 -31.51
C GLU A 80 4.97 13.82 -31.59
N GLU A 81 3.95 13.55 -32.40
CA GLU A 81 2.71 14.33 -32.44
C GLU A 81 1.90 14.13 -31.14
N GLU A 82 1.77 12.89 -30.65
CA GLU A 82 1.14 12.61 -29.35
C GLU A 82 1.86 13.31 -28.19
N ARG A 83 3.19 13.33 -28.22
CA ARG A 83 4.02 14.04 -27.23
C ARG A 83 3.77 15.55 -27.27
N ARG A 84 3.65 16.14 -28.47
CA ARG A 84 3.31 17.57 -28.63
C ARG A 84 1.87 17.89 -28.24
N SER A 85 0.96 16.94 -28.38
CA SER A 85 -0.43 17.09 -27.95
C SER A 85 -0.60 17.03 -26.43
N GLY A 86 0.47 16.71 -25.70
CA GLY A 86 0.50 16.71 -24.24
C GLY A 86 0.41 15.33 -23.59
N MET A 87 0.49 14.24 -24.37
CA MET A 87 0.58 12.90 -23.80
C MET A 87 1.89 12.73 -23.04
N SER A 88 1.81 12.24 -21.81
CA SER A 88 3.00 12.03 -20.98
C SER A 88 3.89 10.90 -21.53
N GLU A 89 5.19 10.97 -21.29
CA GLU A 89 6.12 9.92 -21.74
C GLU A 89 5.77 8.55 -21.12
N GLU A 90 5.30 8.54 -19.89
CA GLU A 90 4.82 7.32 -19.24
C GLU A 90 3.60 6.71 -19.96
N MET A 91 2.67 7.56 -20.46
CA MET A 91 1.53 7.11 -21.25
C MET A 91 1.99 6.56 -22.60
N ILE A 92 2.91 7.25 -23.25
CA ILE A 92 3.51 6.81 -24.51
C ILE A 92 4.19 5.44 -24.35
N GLN A 93 4.99 5.27 -23.30
CA GLN A 93 5.64 4.00 -23.02
C GLN A 93 4.64 2.86 -22.74
N GLN A 94 3.53 3.17 -22.09
CA GLN A 94 2.49 2.18 -21.81
C GLN A 94 1.69 1.81 -23.06
N GLU A 95 1.12 2.81 -23.75
CA GLU A 95 0.14 2.56 -24.82
C GLU A 95 0.83 2.10 -26.13
N TYR A 96 2.01 2.60 -26.43
CA TYR A 96 2.68 2.35 -27.70
C TYR A 96 3.88 1.40 -27.62
N TYR A 97 4.54 1.34 -26.45
CA TYR A 97 5.69 0.45 -26.26
C TYR A 97 5.40 -0.72 -25.30
N CYS A 98 4.14 -0.93 -24.93
CA CYS A 98 3.68 -2.03 -24.08
C CYS A 98 4.43 -2.15 -22.73
N SER A 99 4.85 -1.02 -22.17
CA SER A 99 5.62 -1.00 -20.93
C SER A 99 4.72 -1.22 -19.72
N PHE A 100 5.03 -2.22 -18.89
CA PHE A 100 4.44 -2.40 -17.57
C PHE A 100 5.09 -1.51 -16.48
N ASN A 101 6.16 -0.80 -16.81
CA ASN A 101 6.92 0.01 -15.86
C ASN A 101 6.29 1.38 -15.56
N ARG A 102 5.15 1.68 -16.14
CA ARG A 102 4.40 2.85 -15.73
C ARG A 102 3.98 2.66 -14.27
N GLY A 103 4.48 3.50 -13.39
CA GLY A 103 3.82 3.71 -12.12
C GLY A 103 2.38 4.14 -12.42
N VAL A 104 1.40 3.51 -11.74
CA VAL A 104 -0.02 3.85 -11.90
C VAL A 104 -0.16 5.37 -11.80
N GLU A 105 -0.74 6.00 -12.81
CA GLU A 105 -0.92 7.45 -12.85
C GLU A 105 -1.68 7.89 -11.60
N GLY A 106 -1.18 8.92 -10.94
CA GLY A 106 -1.68 9.30 -9.62
C GLY A 106 -1.15 8.43 -8.46
N SER A 107 -0.28 7.44 -8.70
CA SER A 107 0.30 6.65 -7.60
C SER A 107 1.09 7.53 -6.63
N TYR A 108 0.91 7.25 -5.35
CA TYR A 108 1.62 7.94 -4.28
C TYR A 108 3.08 7.48 -4.14
N TYR A 109 3.38 6.19 -4.40
CA TYR A 109 4.65 5.59 -4.01
C TYR A 109 5.39 4.86 -5.15
N ALA A 110 4.78 4.64 -6.32
CA ALA A 110 5.38 3.84 -7.41
C ALA A 110 6.78 4.31 -7.80
N ARG A 111 7.00 5.63 -7.93
CA ARG A 111 8.33 6.19 -8.27
C ARG A 111 9.37 5.93 -7.17
N ILE A 112 8.96 5.98 -5.91
CA ILE A 112 9.87 5.72 -4.78
C ILE A 112 10.22 4.23 -4.72
N ILE A 113 9.26 3.34 -4.93
CA ILE A 113 9.48 1.89 -4.99
C ILE A 113 10.41 1.54 -6.14
N GLU A 114 10.22 2.13 -7.33
CA GLU A 114 11.11 1.91 -8.47
C GLU A 114 12.53 2.40 -8.18
N LYS A 115 12.68 3.59 -7.61
CA LYS A 115 13.97 4.11 -7.16
C LYS A 115 14.62 3.19 -6.13
N SER A 116 13.85 2.70 -5.15
CA SER A 116 14.35 1.75 -4.13
C SER A 116 14.86 0.46 -4.76
N ARG A 117 14.22 -0.02 -5.83
CA ARG A 117 14.66 -1.19 -6.60
C ARG A 117 15.98 -0.93 -7.31
N GLN A 118 16.11 0.22 -7.99
CA GLN A 118 17.33 0.62 -8.68
C GLN A 118 18.52 0.82 -7.72
N GLU A 119 18.25 1.31 -6.52
CA GLU A 119 19.26 1.51 -5.46
C GLU A 119 19.57 0.21 -4.67
N GLY A 120 18.96 -0.93 -5.01
CA GLY A 120 19.19 -2.21 -4.35
C GLY A 120 18.58 -2.31 -2.95
N ARG A 121 17.67 -1.41 -2.56
CA ARG A 121 17.00 -1.43 -1.26
C ARG A 121 15.79 -2.38 -1.20
N ILE A 122 15.31 -2.87 -2.35
CA ILE A 122 14.39 -4.00 -2.43
C ILE A 122 15.24 -5.24 -2.71
N CYS A 123 15.51 -6.02 -1.68
CA CYS A 123 16.44 -7.15 -1.72
C CYS A 123 16.07 -8.21 -0.67
N ASN A 124 16.88 -9.23 -0.49
CA ASN A 124 16.73 -10.12 0.67
C ASN A 124 17.15 -9.35 1.93
N VAL A 125 16.22 -9.17 2.87
CA VAL A 125 16.44 -8.43 4.13
C VAL A 125 16.32 -9.41 5.30
N PRO A 126 17.44 -10.01 5.75
CA PRO A 126 17.42 -10.90 6.90
C PRO A 126 17.07 -10.14 8.16
N TRP A 127 16.24 -10.77 9.02
CA TRP A 127 15.96 -10.20 10.33
C TRP A 127 17.13 -10.43 11.29
N GLU A 128 17.39 -9.41 12.12
CA GLU A 128 18.45 -9.46 13.12
C GLU A 128 17.89 -9.97 14.45
N THR A 129 18.41 -11.11 14.92
CA THR A 129 17.92 -11.80 16.12
C THR A 129 18.11 -11.01 17.40
N ARG A 130 19.03 -10.05 17.43
CA ARG A 130 19.34 -9.19 18.57
C ARG A 130 18.48 -7.93 18.63
N SER A 131 17.66 -7.68 17.63
CA SER A 131 16.75 -6.53 17.56
C SER A 131 15.32 -6.98 17.59
N ASN A 132 14.48 -6.26 18.34
CA ASN A 132 13.06 -6.54 18.40
C ASN A 132 12.39 -6.20 17.05
N VAL A 133 11.37 -7.00 16.70
CA VAL A 133 10.51 -6.76 15.55
C VAL A 133 9.27 -5.99 16.01
N ASN A 134 9.07 -4.81 15.45
CA ASN A 134 7.84 -4.06 15.65
C ASN A 134 6.81 -4.42 14.57
N THR A 135 5.54 -4.21 14.85
CA THR A 135 4.46 -4.43 13.88
C THR A 135 3.50 -3.26 13.85
N ALA A 136 3.04 -2.91 12.65
CA ALA A 136 1.95 -1.96 12.45
C ALA A 136 0.79 -2.65 11.75
N TRP A 137 -0.41 -2.43 12.25
CA TRP A 137 -1.61 -3.13 11.86
C TRP A 137 -2.62 -2.18 11.24
N ASP A 138 -3.23 -2.63 10.15
CA ASP A 138 -4.50 -2.11 9.68
C ASP A 138 -5.56 -3.17 9.97
N LEU A 139 -6.55 -2.85 10.81
CA LEU A 139 -7.50 -3.81 11.37
C LEU A 139 -8.83 -3.73 10.61
N GLY A 140 -9.15 -4.74 9.82
CA GLY A 140 -10.44 -4.91 9.16
C GLY A 140 -11.07 -6.27 9.48
N TYR A 141 -12.40 -6.32 9.68
CA TYR A 141 -13.12 -7.59 9.85
C TYR A 141 -13.77 -8.04 8.54
N ARG A 142 -14.51 -7.15 7.87
CA ARG A 142 -15.09 -7.41 6.54
C ARG A 142 -14.10 -7.19 5.42
N ASP A 143 -13.15 -6.31 5.65
CA ASP A 143 -12.01 -6.01 4.81
C ASP A 143 -10.77 -6.78 5.28
N SER A 144 -9.64 -6.62 4.60
CA SER A 144 -8.41 -7.28 5.00
C SER A 144 -7.83 -6.67 6.28
N THR A 145 -7.36 -7.51 7.20
CA THR A 145 -6.39 -7.08 8.21
C THR A 145 -4.99 -7.25 7.65
N SER A 146 -4.18 -6.21 7.68
CA SER A 146 -2.81 -6.22 7.22
C SER A 146 -1.80 -5.89 8.33
N ILE A 147 -0.64 -6.55 8.28
CA ILE A 147 0.41 -6.44 9.30
C ILE A 147 1.75 -6.23 8.61
N THR A 148 2.38 -5.09 8.84
CA THR A 148 3.75 -4.81 8.41
C THR A 148 4.72 -5.05 9.57
N PHE A 149 5.80 -5.82 9.32
CA PHE A 149 6.82 -6.15 10.30
C PHE A 149 8.12 -5.44 9.97
N TRP A 150 8.73 -4.76 10.95
CA TRP A 150 9.98 -4.05 10.72
C TRP A 150 10.92 -4.06 11.91
N GLN A 151 12.17 -3.76 11.62
CA GLN A 151 13.22 -3.52 12.60
C GLN A 151 13.90 -2.17 12.34
N ASP A 152 14.31 -1.51 13.41
CA ASP A 152 15.18 -0.35 13.40
C ASP A 152 16.56 -0.78 13.89
N ILE A 153 17.56 -0.78 13.01
CA ILE A 153 18.90 -1.30 13.30
C ILE A 153 19.97 -0.28 12.90
N GLY A 154 20.62 0.33 13.87
CA GLY A 154 21.74 1.25 13.60
C GLY A 154 21.38 2.45 12.72
N GLY A 155 20.09 2.83 12.69
CA GLY A 155 19.59 3.90 11.82
C GLY A 155 18.98 3.40 10.50
N GLU A 156 19.14 2.13 10.17
CA GLU A 156 18.46 1.50 9.04
C GLU A 156 17.06 1.09 9.43
N ILE A 157 16.12 1.29 8.51
CA ILE A 157 14.75 0.80 8.59
C ILE A 157 14.66 -0.43 7.71
N ARG A 158 14.28 -1.56 8.27
CA ARG A 158 14.17 -2.83 7.57
C ARG A 158 12.75 -3.36 7.65
N ILE A 159 11.98 -3.31 6.56
CA ILE A 159 10.68 -3.97 6.42
C ILE A 159 10.97 -5.41 6.04
N ILE A 160 10.83 -6.32 7.01
CA ILE A 160 11.33 -7.69 6.92
C ILE A 160 10.27 -8.72 6.56
N ASP A 161 8.99 -8.36 6.73
CA ASP A 161 7.88 -9.30 6.51
C ASP A 161 6.56 -8.55 6.39
N TYR A 162 5.59 -9.21 5.79
CA TYR A 162 4.23 -8.71 5.61
C TYR A 162 3.23 -9.85 5.69
N TYR A 163 2.06 -9.59 6.25
CA TYR A 163 0.95 -10.53 6.28
C TYR A 163 -0.37 -9.81 6.06
N GLU A 164 -1.26 -10.40 5.26
CA GLU A 164 -2.61 -9.92 5.03
C GLU A 164 -3.57 -11.09 4.88
N MET A 165 -4.77 -10.96 5.47
CA MET A 165 -5.86 -11.90 5.30
C MET A 165 -7.20 -11.21 5.52
N GLN A 166 -8.24 -11.68 4.83
CA GLN A 166 -9.61 -11.18 4.95
C GLN A 166 -10.51 -12.21 5.64
N GLY A 167 -11.46 -11.74 6.44
CA GLY A 167 -12.50 -12.58 7.01
C GLY A 167 -12.09 -13.45 8.19
N GLU A 168 -10.90 -13.22 8.77
CA GLU A 168 -10.38 -13.99 9.90
C GLU A 168 -10.58 -13.25 11.23
N GLY A 169 -10.72 -14.02 12.31
CA GLY A 169 -10.85 -13.49 13.65
C GLY A 169 -9.51 -13.23 14.35
N ILE A 170 -9.54 -12.54 15.50
CA ILE A 170 -8.34 -12.15 16.26
C ILE A 170 -7.43 -13.32 16.62
N HIS A 171 -7.98 -14.51 16.88
CA HIS A 171 -7.20 -15.70 17.20
C HIS A 171 -6.34 -16.19 16.04
N HIS A 172 -6.77 -15.99 14.80
CA HIS A 172 -5.99 -16.30 13.62
C HIS A 172 -4.71 -15.44 13.57
N TYR A 173 -4.86 -14.13 13.71
CA TYR A 173 -3.72 -13.21 13.69
C TYR A 173 -2.77 -13.42 14.86
N ALA A 174 -3.31 -13.75 16.05
CA ALA A 174 -2.49 -14.11 17.21
C ALA A 174 -1.61 -15.33 16.91
N LYS A 175 -2.16 -16.37 16.26
CA LYS A 175 -1.38 -17.54 15.83
C LYS A 175 -0.31 -17.17 14.82
N ILE A 176 -0.61 -16.28 13.86
CA ILE A 176 0.40 -15.79 12.90
C ILE A 176 1.57 -15.14 13.63
N ILE A 177 1.30 -14.25 14.60
CA ILE A 177 2.34 -13.60 15.40
C ILE A 177 3.14 -14.64 16.21
N GLN A 178 2.47 -15.56 16.89
CA GLN A 178 3.11 -16.57 17.75
C GLN A 178 3.97 -17.58 16.95
N ASN A 179 3.57 -17.91 15.72
CA ASN A 179 4.27 -18.88 14.89
C ASN A 179 5.51 -18.33 14.17
N LYS A 180 5.68 -17.00 14.11
CA LYS A 180 6.89 -16.41 13.54
C LYS A 180 8.05 -16.46 14.56
N PRO A 181 9.29 -16.61 14.09
CA PRO A 181 10.45 -16.78 14.97
C PRO A 181 10.95 -15.45 15.59
N TYR A 182 10.11 -14.42 15.62
CA TYR A 182 10.51 -13.07 15.98
C TYR A 182 10.42 -12.81 17.48
N VAL A 183 11.39 -12.05 18.03
CA VAL A 183 11.25 -11.41 19.32
C VAL A 183 10.58 -10.06 19.09
N TYR A 184 9.36 -9.93 19.60
CA TYR A 184 8.56 -8.74 19.34
C TYR A 184 8.90 -7.59 20.28
N GLY A 185 8.91 -6.38 19.71
CA GLY A 185 8.92 -5.11 20.42
C GLY A 185 7.48 -4.63 20.67
N THR A 186 7.06 -3.64 19.93
CA THR A 186 5.73 -3.03 20.08
C THR A 186 4.84 -3.38 18.88
N HIS A 187 3.58 -3.75 19.20
CA HIS A 187 2.51 -3.85 18.21
C HIS A 187 1.75 -2.52 18.17
N TYR A 188 1.70 -1.87 17.02
CA TYR A 188 1.01 -0.59 16.85
C TYR A 188 -0.32 -0.82 16.14
N PHE A 189 -1.39 -0.43 16.80
CA PHE A 189 -2.76 -0.52 16.29
C PHE A 189 -3.27 0.84 15.82
N PRO A 190 -4.20 0.89 14.85
CA PRO A 190 -4.85 2.12 14.43
C PRO A 190 -5.66 2.73 15.58
N HIS A 191 -5.95 4.02 15.48
CA HIS A 191 -6.63 4.79 16.53
C HIS A 191 -8.01 4.25 16.92
N ASP A 192 -8.74 3.64 15.98
CA ASP A 192 -10.07 3.08 16.17
C ASP A 192 -10.07 1.76 16.97
N ALA A 193 -8.92 1.08 17.05
CA ALA A 193 -8.76 -0.09 17.93
C ALA A 193 -8.98 0.23 19.41
N GLY A 194 -8.88 1.50 19.81
CA GLY A 194 -9.20 2.00 21.17
C GLY A 194 -10.66 2.38 21.37
N ASN A 195 -11.52 2.30 20.36
CA ASN A 195 -12.93 2.62 20.47
C ASN A 195 -13.69 1.49 21.17
N HIS A 196 -14.57 1.85 22.12
CA HIS A 196 -15.43 0.88 22.79
C HIS A 196 -16.56 0.39 21.87
N GLY A 197 -16.72 -0.92 21.76
CA GLY A 197 -17.85 -1.53 21.09
C GLY A 197 -19.15 -1.29 21.85
N LEU A 198 -20.20 -0.86 21.18
CA LEU A 198 -21.49 -0.52 21.78
C LEU A 198 -22.14 -1.73 22.52
N GLU A 199 -21.95 -2.94 22.02
CA GLU A 199 -22.55 -4.15 22.61
C GLU A 199 -21.75 -4.72 23.77
N THR A 200 -20.40 -4.65 23.69
CA THR A 200 -19.52 -5.34 24.64
C THR A 200 -18.87 -4.40 25.66
N GLY A 201 -18.88 -3.09 25.39
CA GLY A 201 -18.15 -2.10 26.17
C GLY A 201 -16.61 -2.28 26.16
N ARG A 202 -16.10 -3.21 25.33
CA ARG A 202 -14.67 -3.53 25.20
C ARG A 202 -14.10 -2.99 23.91
N THR A 203 -12.81 -2.70 23.92
CA THR A 203 -12.07 -2.27 22.74
C THR A 203 -11.49 -3.46 21.99
N VAL A 204 -11.13 -3.27 20.72
CA VAL A 204 -10.36 -4.28 19.95
C VAL A 204 -9.01 -4.50 20.60
N GLN A 205 -8.39 -3.45 21.15
CA GLN A 205 -7.14 -3.55 21.91
C GLN A 205 -7.26 -4.49 23.11
N ASP A 206 -8.36 -4.39 23.90
CA ASP A 206 -8.61 -5.29 25.05
C ASP A 206 -8.70 -6.75 24.61
N ALA A 207 -9.39 -7.00 23.48
CA ALA A 207 -9.54 -8.36 22.96
C ALA A 207 -8.20 -8.98 22.55
N TYR A 208 -7.31 -8.21 21.94
CA TYR A 208 -5.95 -8.67 21.61
C TYR A 208 -5.07 -8.81 22.87
N TYR A 209 -5.24 -7.93 23.86
CA TYR A 209 -4.52 -8.03 25.13
C TYR A 209 -4.81 -9.35 25.84
N ASP A 210 -6.06 -9.80 25.87
CA ASP A 210 -6.48 -11.06 26.53
C ASP A 210 -5.83 -12.30 25.90
N ILE A 211 -5.50 -12.25 24.62
CA ILE A 211 -4.82 -13.34 23.92
C ILE A 211 -3.29 -13.15 23.81
N GLY A 212 -2.75 -12.22 24.64
CA GLY A 212 -1.31 -12.04 24.83
C GLY A 212 -0.63 -11.06 23.89
N ILE A 213 -1.37 -10.31 23.06
CA ILE A 213 -0.81 -9.27 22.20
C ILE A 213 -0.98 -7.91 22.86
N LYS A 214 0.12 -7.38 23.38
CA LYS A 214 0.16 -6.04 23.97
C LYS A 214 0.44 -5.01 22.90
N SER A 215 -0.49 -4.09 22.69
CA SER A 215 -0.40 -3.09 21.63
C SER A 215 -0.44 -1.66 22.17
N VAL A 216 0.08 -0.75 21.37
CA VAL A 216 -0.06 0.70 21.53
C VAL A 216 -1.01 1.19 20.44
N VAL A 217 -2.06 1.90 20.85
CA VAL A 217 -2.99 2.54 19.91
C VAL A 217 -2.40 3.89 19.49
N LEU A 218 -2.32 4.10 18.19
CA LEU A 218 -1.79 5.34 17.61
C LEU A 218 -2.79 6.49 17.79
N GLU A 219 -2.27 7.71 17.85
CA GLU A 219 -3.11 8.91 17.82
C GLU A 219 -3.83 9.02 16.47
N ARG A 220 -5.04 9.57 16.51
CA ARG A 220 -5.85 9.77 15.30
C ARG A 220 -5.20 10.78 14.36
N GLU A 221 -5.06 10.41 13.10
CA GLU A 221 -4.75 11.35 12.03
C GLU A 221 -6.00 12.14 11.66
N ILE A 222 -5.89 13.45 11.60
CA ILE A 222 -6.98 14.32 11.16
C ILE A 222 -7.10 14.31 9.64
N GLU A 223 -5.95 14.26 8.95
CA GLU A 223 -5.84 14.25 7.49
C GLU A 223 -4.90 13.14 7.02
N ILE A 224 -5.20 12.52 5.89
CA ILE A 224 -4.42 11.39 5.36
C ILE A 224 -3.09 11.85 4.70
N GLN A 225 -3.03 13.07 4.16
CA GLN A 225 -1.88 13.55 3.40
C GLN A 225 -0.57 13.60 4.22
N PRO A 226 -0.53 14.07 5.47
CA PRO A 226 0.66 14.01 6.30
C PRO A 226 1.19 12.57 6.48
N GLY A 227 0.29 11.60 6.63
CA GLY A 227 0.65 10.18 6.72
C GLY A 227 1.25 9.65 5.41
N ILE A 228 0.71 10.06 4.27
CA ILE A 228 1.27 9.71 2.95
C ILE A 228 2.69 10.27 2.78
N GLU A 229 2.93 11.52 3.18
CA GLU A 229 4.27 12.12 3.13
C GLU A 229 5.25 11.45 4.11
N ALA A 230 4.76 11.02 5.28
CA ALA A 230 5.57 10.24 6.21
C ALA A 230 5.99 8.90 5.60
N VAL A 231 5.09 8.21 4.89
CA VAL A 231 5.43 6.98 4.14
C VAL A 231 6.44 7.26 3.04
N ARG A 232 6.30 8.34 2.27
CA ARG A 232 7.27 8.71 1.24
C ARG A 232 8.67 8.90 1.83
N SER A 233 8.76 9.60 2.94
CA SER A 233 10.02 9.83 3.66
C SER A 233 10.61 8.51 4.16
N LEU A 234 9.78 7.63 4.72
CA LEU A 234 10.18 6.31 5.19
C LEU A 234 10.70 5.43 4.04
N LEU A 235 9.95 5.30 2.95
CA LEU A 235 10.31 4.46 1.81
C LEU A 235 11.56 4.96 1.09
N SER A 236 11.89 6.25 1.20
CA SER A 236 13.10 6.81 0.58
C SER A 236 14.40 6.26 1.17
N ILE A 237 14.34 5.69 2.39
CA ILE A 237 15.51 5.19 3.14
C ILE A 237 15.35 3.73 3.60
N ALA A 238 14.15 3.16 3.54
CA ALA A 238 13.89 1.81 4.03
C ALA A 238 14.42 0.73 3.08
N TYR A 239 14.90 -0.36 3.66
CA TYR A 239 15.10 -1.64 2.98
C TYR A 239 13.84 -2.49 3.10
N ILE A 240 13.47 -3.18 2.04
CA ILE A 240 12.23 -3.99 1.95
C ILE A 240 12.59 -5.39 1.46
N ASP A 241 12.17 -6.41 2.19
CA ASP A 241 12.37 -7.80 1.78
C ASP A 241 11.60 -8.11 0.50
N SER A 242 12.31 -8.53 -0.55
CA SER A 242 11.75 -8.73 -1.89
C SER A 242 10.78 -9.92 -1.97
N GLU A 243 10.94 -10.94 -1.11
CA GLU A 243 10.16 -12.16 -1.15
C GLU A 243 8.98 -12.11 -0.18
N LYS A 244 9.25 -11.84 1.09
CA LYS A 244 8.22 -11.81 2.14
C LYS A 244 7.28 -10.61 2.01
N CYS A 245 7.79 -9.49 1.46
CA CYS A 245 7.01 -8.27 1.22
C CYS A 245 6.56 -8.12 -0.25
N ARG A 246 6.60 -9.18 -1.07
CA ARG A 246 6.21 -9.11 -2.49
C ARG A 246 4.83 -8.50 -2.71
N HIS A 247 3.84 -8.92 -1.92
CA HIS A 247 2.49 -8.37 -2.00
C HIS A 247 2.44 -6.90 -1.55
N LEU A 248 3.09 -6.56 -0.44
CA LEU A 248 3.21 -5.19 0.04
C LEU A 248 3.81 -4.25 -1.01
N ILE A 249 4.93 -4.65 -1.65
CA ILE A 249 5.58 -3.88 -2.70
C ILE A 249 4.60 -3.59 -3.85
N LYS A 250 3.85 -4.62 -4.27
CA LYS A 250 2.83 -4.48 -5.32
C LYS A 250 1.70 -3.53 -4.92
N CYS A 251 1.23 -3.59 -3.68
CA CYS A 251 0.23 -2.65 -3.16
C CYS A 251 0.76 -1.21 -3.20
N LEU A 252 1.98 -0.97 -2.70
CA LEU A 252 2.59 0.36 -2.69
C LEU A 252 2.81 0.92 -4.10
N GLU A 253 3.13 0.08 -5.08
CA GLU A 253 3.22 0.48 -6.48
C GLU A 253 1.86 0.94 -7.06
N ASN A 254 0.74 0.39 -6.55
CA ASN A 254 -0.60 0.61 -7.09
C ASN A 254 -1.47 1.55 -6.25
N TYR A 255 -1.09 1.90 -5.04
CA TYR A 255 -1.81 2.84 -4.20
C TYR A 255 -1.81 4.24 -4.81
N ARG A 256 -3.00 4.73 -5.19
CA ARG A 256 -3.16 5.88 -6.07
C ARG A 256 -4.29 6.82 -5.68
N LYS A 257 -4.22 8.04 -6.18
CA LYS A 257 -5.28 9.04 -6.10
C LYS A 257 -6.52 8.60 -6.88
N ASN A 258 -7.69 8.99 -6.41
CA ASN A 258 -8.93 8.78 -7.15
C ASN A 258 -9.01 9.76 -8.31
N TYR A 259 -9.24 9.24 -9.51
CA TYR A 259 -9.38 10.04 -10.73
C TYR A 259 -10.86 10.30 -11.02
N ASN A 260 -11.20 11.56 -11.22
CA ASN A 260 -12.54 11.97 -11.58
C ASN A 260 -12.61 12.25 -13.09
N GLU A 261 -13.23 11.35 -13.84
CA GLU A 261 -13.35 11.45 -15.30
C GLU A 261 -14.14 12.70 -15.75
N LYS A 262 -15.11 13.18 -14.94
CA LYS A 262 -15.92 14.35 -15.30
C LYS A 262 -15.16 15.66 -15.23
N THR A 263 -14.21 15.76 -14.30
CA THR A 263 -13.39 16.96 -14.11
C THR A 263 -11.99 16.80 -14.69
N ASN A 264 -11.66 15.61 -15.21
CA ASN A 264 -10.35 15.25 -15.74
C ASN A 264 -9.22 15.58 -14.74
N SER A 265 -9.44 15.27 -13.45
CA SER A 265 -8.53 15.63 -12.37
C SER A 265 -8.46 14.55 -11.29
N TYR A 266 -7.31 14.51 -10.60
CA TYR A 266 -7.10 13.64 -9.44
C TYR A 266 -7.60 14.33 -8.17
N SER A 267 -8.36 13.58 -7.34
CA SER A 267 -8.69 14.02 -5.99
C SER A 267 -7.50 13.80 -5.05
N ASP A 268 -7.47 14.51 -3.92
CA ASP A 268 -6.45 14.27 -2.88
C ASP A 268 -6.74 13.01 -2.05
N SER A 269 -7.89 12.38 -2.24
CA SER A 269 -8.24 11.13 -1.57
C SER A 269 -7.74 9.92 -2.36
N PRO A 270 -7.16 8.91 -1.70
CA PRO A 270 -6.78 7.67 -2.36
C PRO A 270 -8.00 6.84 -2.77
N VAL A 271 -7.81 5.99 -3.78
CA VAL A 271 -8.77 4.94 -4.10
C VAL A 271 -8.76 3.92 -2.98
N HIS A 272 -9.95 3.54 -2.50
CA HIS A 272 -10.10 2.43 -1.57
C HIS A 272 -10.31 1.14 -2.36
N ASP A 273 -9.25 0.38 -2.53
CA ASP A 273 -9.23 -0.91 -3.21
C ASP A 273 -8.26 -1.89 -2.51
N TRP A 274 -7.96 -2.99 -3.15
CA TRP A 274 -7.04 -4.02 -2.63
C TRP A 274 -5.65 -3.49 -2.20
N SER A 275 -5.22 -2.35 -2.73
CA SER A 275 -3.92 -1.75 -2.40
C SER A 275 -3.94 -0.86 -1.16
N SER A 276 -5.14 -0.47 -0.68
CA SER A 276 -5.27 0.49 0.42
C SER A 276 -4.88 -0.09 1.78
N HIS A 277 -5.29 -1.31 2.11
CA HIS A 277 -4.99 -1.94 3.41
C HIS A 277 -3.49 -2.08 3.66
N CYS A 278 -2.76 -2.54 2.66
CA CYS A 278 -1.30 -2.63 2.72
C CYS A 278 -0.67 -1.26 2.95
N ALA A 279 -1.09 -0.25 2.18
CA ALA A 279 -0.57 1.11 2.27
C ALA A 279 -0.88 1.74 3.64
N ASP A 280 -2.06 1.42 4.21
CA ASP A 280 -2.48 1.91 5.51
C ASP A 280 -1.64 1.30 6.65
N SER A 281 -1.31 -0.01 6.61
CA SER A 281 -0.41 -0.58 7.60
C SER A 281 0.99 0.04 7.57
N VAL A 282 1.53 0.39 6.39
CA VAL A 282 2.79 1.13 6.26
C VAL A 282 2.65 2.57 6.75
N ARG A 283 1.49 3.20 6.55
CA ARG A 283 1.20 4.53 7.08
C ARG A 283 1.17 4.52 8.61
N TYR A 284 0.56 3.50 9.22
CA TYR A 284 0.61 3.32 10.68
C TYR A 284 2.04 3.03 11.18
N MET A 285 2.86 2.28 10.42
CA MET A 285 4.29 2.14 10.72
C MET A 285 5.01 3.49 10.71
N ALA A 286 4.80 4.30 9.66
CA ALA A 286 5.43 5.61 9.56
C ALA A 286 5.02 6.53 10.74
N ASN A 287 3.73 6.53 11.09
CA ASN A 287 3.20 7.30 12.22
C ASN A 287 3.72 6.82 13.56
N ALA A 288 3.80 5.50 13.78
CA ALA A 288 4.39 4.93 14.99
C ALA A 288 5.83 5.42 15.17
N ARG A 289 6.61 5.45 14.10
CA ARG A 289 8.00 5.96 14.14
C ARG A 289 8.07 7.47 14.42
N LEU A 290 7.12 8.25 13.94
CA LEU A 290 7.04 9.68 14.24
C LEU A 290 6.63 9.96 15.69
N GLN A 291 5.69 9.17 16.23
CA GLN A 291 5.15 9.38 17.57
C GLN A 291 6.07 8.80 18.67
N TYR A 292 6.69 7.65 18.41
CA TYR A 292 7.40 6.87 19.43
C TYR A 292 8.87 6.58 19.11
N GLY A 293 9.34 6.91 17.91
CA GLY A 293 10.70 6.58 17.50
C GLY A 293 11.76 7.34 18.30
N LYS A 294 12.78 6.60 18.79
CA LYS A 294 13.94 7.13 19.56
C LYS A 294 15.30 6.79 18.91
N GLY A 295 15.36 6.50 17.61
CA GLY A 295 16.59 6.11 16.93
C GLY A 295 17.31 7.26 16.23
N PRO A 296 18.65 7.16 16.01
CA PRO A 296 19.35 8.04 15.09
C PRO A 296 18.73 7.88 13.68
N GLY A 297 18.24 8.96 13.11
CA GLY A 297 17.46 8.97 11.87
C GLY A 297 15.95 9.12 12.07
N THR A 298 15.46 9.10 13.30
CA THR A 298 14.08 9.44 13.63
C THR A 298 13.87 10.94 13.39
N MET A 299 12.85 11.30 12.63
CA MET A 299 12.44 12.70 12.50
C MET A 299 12.05 13.22 13.90
N THR A 300 12.84 14.13 14.42
CA THR A 300 12.52 14.82 15.67
C THR A 300 11.33 15.77 15.46
N LYS A 301 10.64 16.17 16.53
CA LYS A 301 9.61 17.22 16.45
C LYS A 301 10.11 18.46 15.69
N ASP A 302 11.38 18.78 15.80
CA ASP A 302 12.02 19.90 15.08
C ASP A 302 12.17 19.63 13.57
N SER A 303 12.46 18.39 13.17
CA SER A 303 12.47 17.97 11.75
C SER A 303 11.07 18.02 11.15
N LEU A 304 10.05 17.62 11.93
CA LEU A 304 8.63 17.71 11.54
C LEU A 304 8.20 19.18 11.39
N THR A 305 8.65 20.04 12.29
CA THR A 305 8.37 21.49 12.24
C THR A 305 9.02 22.13 11.01
N LYS A 306 10.25 21.73 10.66
CA LYS A 306 10.90 22.16 9.42
C LYS A 306 10.21 21.65 8.17
N LEU A 307 9.75 20.40 8.15
CA LEU A 307 9.00 19.84 7.02
C LEU A 307 7.66 20.57 6.86
N LYS A 308 6.95 20.84 7.96
CA LYS A 308 5.71 21.62 8.00
C LYS A 308 5.88 23.05 7.51
N SER A 309 7.00 23.70 7.84
CA SER A 309 7.32 25.06 7.36
C SER A 309 7.66 25.08 5.86
N GLN A 310 8.18 24.00 5.30
CA GLN A 310 8.48 23.87 3.87
C GLN A 310 7.25 23.47 3.04
N THR A 311 6.29 22.78 3.62
CA THR A 311 5.07 22.30 2.93
C THR A 311 3.84 23.16 3.17
N GLY A 312 3.92 24.19 4.02
CA GLY A 312 2.80 25.09 4.35
C GLY A 312 1.71 24.47 5.26
N TYR A 313 1.88 23.23 5.72
CA TYR A 313 0.96 22.53 6.61
C TYR A 313 1.45 22.56 8.06
N GLY A 314 0.79 23.37 8.89
CA GLY A 314 0.98 23.40 10.34
C GLY A 314 -0.34 23.34 11.09
N PRO A 315 -0.46 22.62 12.22
CA PRO A 315 -1.65 22.69 13.05
C PRO A 315 -1.82 24.09 13.61
N LYS A 316 -3.04 24.66 13.50
CA LYS A 316 -3.39 25.89 14.20
C LYS A 316 -3.23 25.66 15.72
N PRO A 317 -2.59 26.59 16.46
CA PRO A 317 -2.51 26.48 17.91
C PRO A 317 -3.92 26.43 18.50
N MET A 318 -4.17 25.47 19.38
CA MET A 318 -5.40 25.42 20.17
C MET A 318 -5.48 26.68 21.03
N PRO A 319 -6.68 27.29 21.18
CA PRO A 319 -6.86 28.41 22.08
C PRO A 319 -6.57 27.96 23.52
N THR A 320 -5.59 28.58 24.14
CA THR A 320 -5.31 28.39 25.56
C THR A 320 -6.51 28.95 26.36
N HIS A 321 -7.27 28.06 26.99
CA HIS A 321 -8.20 28.47 28.02
C HIS A 321 -7.39 29.04 29.18
N GLY A 322 -7.39 30.35 29.28
CA GLY A 322 -6.85 31.08 30.43
C GLY A 322 -7.65 30.71 31.69
N HIS A 323 -6.97 30.06 32.62
CA HIS A 323 -7.48 29.95 33.98
C HIS A 323 -7.55 31.34 34.59
N ASN A 324 -8.77 31.85 34.66
CA ASN A 324 -9.06 33.07 35.42
C ASN A 324 -9.29 32.68 36.89
N THR A 325 -8.22 32.66 37.68
CA THR A 325 -8.30 32.63 39.15
C THR A 325 -8.39 34.06 39.66
N GLY A 326 -9.59 34.50 39.88
CA GLY A 326 -9.87 35.81 40.49
C GLY A 326 -11.05 35.71 41.44
N ILE A 327 -10.82 35.14 42.60
CA ILE A 327 -11.69 35.29 43.77
C ILE A 327 -11.25 36.57 44.46
N ASN A 328 -12.12 37.57 44.52
CA ASN A 328 -12.20 38.52 45.62
C ASN A 328 -13.58 39.15 45.67
N ARG A 329 -14.37 38.74 46.62
CA ARG A 329 -15.48 39.50 47.17
C ARG A 329 -15.14 39.89 48.60
N PRO A 330 -15.26 41.14 49.00
CA PRO A 330 -15.47 41.48 50.39
C PRO A 330 -16.99 41.65 50.65
N PHE A 331 -17.42 41.12 51.76
CA PHE A 331 -18.70 41.39 52.44
C PHE A 331 -18.74 42.85 52.88
N GLY A 332 -19.95 43.42 52.90
CA GLY A 332 -20.22 44.68 53.58
C GLY A 332 -21.62 45.19 53.37
N ARG A 333 -22.50 44.87 54.34
CA ARG A 333 -23.79 45.49 54.76
C ARG A 333 -24.96 45.52 53.77
#